data_0aea8042e12a0fae51625d5cf5bc2dc2
#
_entry.id   0aea8042e12a0fae51625d5cf5bc2dc2
#
_cell.length_a   1.000
_cell.length_b   1.000
_cell.length_c   1.000
_cell.angle_alpha   90.00
_cell.angle_beta   90.00
_cell.angle_gamma   90.00
#
_symmetry.space_group_name_H-M   'P 1'
#
loop_
_entity.id
_entity.type
_entity.pdbx_description
1 polymer ?
#
loop_
_entity_poly.entity_id
_entity_poly.type
_entity_poly.pdbx_seq_one_letter_code
_entity_poly.pdbx_strand_id
1 'polypeptide(L)'
;MGFKQGIRALLSGMALVAALHAPAAVLDNLYQVQLTQQEDQSRDQALREATVVMLQRLAGQNVDLKHQAIANALKSPQELMSRIATAEGGQLRIQFEPDALGRVLKQSGQPLLGPNRPGILLWAVEAGELGDRLLSPVAPRALLLKQAAQHRGVALSFPLADLQDLSLVSEQVIRQASSEELLEASKRYPADGTLALVAGGSDENTELQWTLWLNDQHQSGTISGPATQAADELMQALAAQVFAQYAIPAAATGEHAEWRLHVQGVDGVGAYSALLGMLRRLGTQQQPRLLSIEGDEVVLQVSFPGSEEQLERMLGLDMRLQRIEEPVREPEPEPE
;
A
#
# COMPACT_ATOMS: atom_id res chain seq x y z
N MET A 1 15.19 24.57 -22.56
CA MET A 1 14.29 25.35 -21.68
C MET A 1 13.39 24.30 -21.01
N GLY A 2 13.77 23.85 -19.80
CA GLY A 2 13.02 22.84 -19.07
C GLY A 2 11.92 23.48 -18.24
N PHE A 3 10.70 23.17 -18.51
CA PHE A 3 9.55 23.50 -17.68
C PHE A 3 9.70 22.75 -16.35
N LYS A 4 10.02 23.48 -15.29
CA LYS A 4 10.00 22.94 -13.93
C LYS A 4 8.57 23.09 -13.41
N GLN A 5 7.79 22.02 -13.45
CA GLN A 5 6.49 21.98 -12.79
C GLN A 5 6.71 21.84 -11.28
N GLY A 6 6.07 22.68 -10.51
CA GLY A 6 6.08 22.63 -9.05
C GLY A 6 4.81 21.95 -8.55
N ILE A 7 4.95 21.01 -7.62
CA ILE A 7 3.83 20.41 -6.88
C ILE A 7 3.59 21.27 -5.65
N ARG A 8 2.36 21.70 -5.42
CA ARG A 8 1.93 22.38 -4.19
C ARG A 8 1.11 21.42 -3.36
N ALA A 9 1.48 21.21 -2.12
CA ALA A 9 0.73 20.39 -1.18
C ALA A 9 0.37 21.21 0.07
N LEU A 10 -0.87 21.12 0.53
CA LEU A 10 -1.40 21.85 1.68
C LEU A 10 -1.37 20.96 2.93
N LEU A 11 -0.71 21.43 3.96
CA LEU A 11 -0.87 20.90 5.33
C LEU A 11 -1.88 21.79 6.04
N SER A 12 -3.14 21.37 6.10
CA SER A 12 -4.16 22.07 6.89
C SER A 12 -3.87 21.91 8.37
N GLY A 13 -3.54 23.00 9.06
CA GLY A 13 -3.60 23.10 10.49
C GLY A 13 -5.07 22.90 10.92
N MET A 14 -5.39 21.75 11.47
CA MET A 14 -6.75 21.33 11.79
C MET A 14 -7.21 22.00 13.07
N ALA A 15 -8.18 22.93 12.97
CA ALA A 15 -9.10 23.17 14.07
C ALA A 15 -9.86 21.85 14.31
N LEU A 16 -9.76 21.33 15.52
CA LEU A 16 -10.27 20.04 15.96
C LEU A 16 -11.80 19.98 15.83
N VAL A 17 -12.29 19.53 14.69
CA VAL A 17 -13.59 18.85 14.62
C VAL A 17 -13.22 17.38 14.57
N ALA A 18 -13.51 16.66 15.67
CA ALA A 18 -13.31 15.22 15.75
C ALA A 18 -14.26 14.51 14.80
N ALA A 19 -13.92 14.52 13.51
CA ALA A 19 -14.32 13.47 12.61
C ALA A 19 -13.39 12.30 12.92
N LEU A 20 -13.95 11.18 13.31
CA LEU A 20 -13.25 9.90 13.47
C LEU A 20 -12.76 9.47 12.07
N HIS A 21 -11.66 10.07 11.62
CA HIS A 21 -10.97 9.61 10.45
C HIS A 21 -10.13 8.41 10.90
N ALA A 22 -10.55 7.22 10.49
CA ALA A 22 -9.68 6.06 10.58
C ALA A 22 -8.38 6.41 9.84
N PRO A 23 -7.20 6.17 10.44
CA PRO A 23 -5.94 6.41 9.73
C PRO A 23 -5.93 5.58 8.45
N ALA A 24 -5.32 6.14 7.38
CA ALA A 24 -4.95 5.33 6.22
C ALA A 24 -4.40 3.99 6.71
N ALA A 25 -4.81 2.89 6.07
CA ALA A 25 -4.51 1.55 6.56
C ALA A 25 -3.01 1.33 6.69
N VAL A 26 -2.47 1.77 7.81
CA VAL A 26 -1.11 1.42 8.22
C VAL A 26 -1.16 -0.07 8.49
N LEU A 27 -0.42 -0.84 7.71
CA LEU A 27 -0.19 -2.25 8.02
C LEU A 27 0.63 -2.29 9.31
N ASP A 28 -0.05 -2.36 10.47
CA ASP A 28 0.56 -2.34 11.80
C ASP A 28 1.70 -3.37 11.96
N ASN A 29 1.71 -4.39 11.10
CA ASN A 29 2.66 -5.50 11.13
C ASN A 29 3.36 -5.73 9.78
N LEU A 30 3.61 -4.69 8.98
CA LEU A 30 4.26 -4.85 7.66
C LEU A 30 5.57 -5.65 7.74
N TYR A 31 6.38 -5.39 8.77
CA TYR A 31 7.68 -6.03 8.99
C TYR A 31 7.60 -7.27 9.87
N GLN A 32 6.40 -7.82 10.07
CA GLN A 32 6.19 -9.06 10.81
C GLN A 32 5.73 -10.16 9.86
N VAL A 33 6.37 -11.33 9.93
CA VAL A 33 5.94 -12.54 9.24
C VAL A 33 5.52 -13.57 10.27
N GLN A 34 4.38 -14.21 10.01
CA GLN A 34 3.90 -15.35 10.79
C GLN A 34 3.91 -16.56 9.88
N LEU A 35 4.57 -17.63 10.32
CA LEU A 35 4.63 -18.91 9.62
C LEU A 35 4.28 -20.05 10.58
N THR A 36 3.57 -21.04 10.07
CA THR A 36 3.40 -22.30 10.79
C THR A 36 4.57 -23.21 10.42
N GLN A 37 5.41 -23.53 11.39
CA GLN A 37 6.53 -24.45 11.17
C GLN A 37 6.00 -25.85 10.89
N GLN A 38 6.41 -26.44 9.78
CA GLN A 38 6.07 -27.83 9.45
C GLN A 38 6.90 -28.80 10.33
N GLU A 39 6.37 -29.98 10.61
CA GLU A 39 7.01 -30.96 11.51
C GLU A 39 8.45 -31.32 11.07
N ASP A 40 8.69 -31.39 9.75
CA ASP A 40 10.01 -31.75 9.20
C ASP A 40 10.87 -30.52 8.85
N GLN A 41 10.40 -29.31 9.11
CA GLN A 41 11.10 -28.08 8.77
C GLN A 41 12.05 -27.64 9.87
N SER A 42 13.34 -27.49 9.54
CA SER A 42 14.30 -26.90 10.48
C SER A 42 13.97 -25.43 10.74
N ARG A 43 14.32 -24.94 11.93
CA ARG A 43 14.15 -23.52 12.27
C ARG A 43 14.85 -22.59 11.27
N ASP A 44 16.04 -22.93 10.81
CA ASP A 44 16.78 -22.13 9.83
C ASP A 44 16.10 -22.08 8.46
N GLN A 45 15.41 -23.14 8.07
CA GLN A 45 14.60 -23.15 6.86
C GLN A 45 13.39 -22.22 7.02
N ALA A 46 12.68 -22.28 8.16
CA ALA A 46 11.56 -21.40 8.44
C ALA A 46 11.98 -19.93 8.47
N LEU A 47 13.15 -19.60 9.04
CA LEU A 47 13.68 -18.23 9.05
C LEU A 47 14.06 -17.74 7.64
N ARG A 48 14.62 -18.60 6.80
CA ARG A 48 14.88 -18.27 5.40
C ARG A 48 13.59 -18.02 4.61
N GLU A 49 12.59 -18.88 4.80
CA GLU A 49 11.27 -18.73 4.18
C GLU A 49 10.61 -17.40 4.59
N ALA A 50 10.60 -17.08 5.88
CA ALA A 50 10.10 -15.80 6.37
C ALA A 50 10.83 -14.61 5.74
N THR A 51 12.15 -14.75 5.53
CA THR A 51 12.96 -13.69 4.88
C THR A 51 12.57 -13.54 3.42
N VAL A 52 12.37 -14.64 2.69
CA VAL A 52 11.88 -14.60 1.31
C VAL A 52 10.52 -13.91 1.22
N VAL A 53 9.57 -14.28 2.07
CA VAL A 53 8.25 -13.63 2.16
C VAL A 53 8.41 -12.13 2.39
N MET A 54 9.27 -11.72 3.32
CA MET A 54 9.52 -10.30 3.60
C MET A 54 10.16 -9.57 2.42
N LEU A 55 11.13 -10.16 1.75
CA LEU A 55 11.75 -9.58 0.56
C LEU A 55 10.75 -9.43 -0.58
N GLN A 56 9.90 -10.45 -0.82
CA GLN A 56 8.84 -10.39 -1.83
C GLN A 56 7.78 -9.32 -1.51
N ARG A 57 7.46 -9.13 -0.23
CA ARG A 57 6.54 -8.09 0.24
C ARG A 57 7.07 -6.68 -0.01
N LEU A 58 8.39 -6.48 0.05
CA LEU A 58 9.03 -5.17 -0.10
C LEU A 58 9.54 -4.91 -1.53
N ALA A 59 10.03 -5.94 -2.22
CA ALA A 59 10.66 -5.80 -3.55
C ALA A 59 9.88 -6.49 -4.68
N GLY A 60 8.67 -6.98 -4.39
CA GLY A 60 7.80 -7.67 -5.35
C GLY A 60 8.12 -9.15 -5.50
N GLN A 61 7.21 -9.88 -6.15
CA GLN A 61 7.29 -11.34 -6.30
C GLN A 61 8.52 -11.79 -7.12
N ASN A 62 8.98 -10.94 -8.04
CA ASN A 62 10.08 -11.24 -8.96
C ASN A 62 11.44 -10.79 -8.40
N VAL A 63 11.55 -10.57 -7.09
CA VAL A 63 12.83 -10.22 -6.46
C VAL A 63 13.91 -11.24 -6.80
N ASP A 64 15.08 -10.77 -7.25
CA ASP A 64 16.19 -11.64 -7.60
C ASP A 64 16.90 -12.21 -6.35
N LEU A 65 16.42 -13.36 -5.89
CA LEU A 65 16.96 -14.07 -4.74
C LEU A 65 18.40 -14.56 -4.96
N LYS A 66 18.91 -14.57 -6.19
CA LYS A 66 20.28 -14.97 -6.53
C LYS A 66 21.27 -13.81 -6.47
N HIS A 67 20.78 -12.57 -6.44
CA HIS A 67 21.66 -11.41 -6.29
C HIS A 67 22.52 -11.55 -5.04
N GLN A 68 23.83 -11.25 -5.15
CA GLN A 68 24.82 -11.49 -4.10
C GLN A 68 24.42 -10.94 -2.72
N ALA A 69 23.91 -9.72 -2.65
CA ALA A 69 23.48 -9.11 -1.39
C ALA A 69 22.32 -9.88 -0.74
N ILE A 70 21.31 -10.28 -1.54
CA ILE A 70 20.16 -11.04 -1.07
C ILE A 70 20.55 -12.47 -0.68
N ALA A 71 21.36 -13.14 -1.52
CA ALA A 71 21.82 -14.48 -1.22
C ALA A 71 22.65 -14.55 0.07
N ASN A 72 23.47 -13.52 0.37
CA ASN A 72 24.19 -13.41 1.62
C ASN A 72 23.24 -13.20 2.81
N ALA A 73 22.25 -12.33 2.68
CA ALA A 73 21.21 -12.11 3.70
C ALA A 73 20.41 -13.40 4.01
N LEU A 74 20.12 -14.22 2.99
CA LEU A 74 19.45 -15.51 3.16
C LEU A 74 20.33 -16.58 3.83
N LYS A 75 21.66 -16.44 3.85
CA LYS A 75 22.57 -17.32 4.62
C LYS A 75 22.54 -17.01 6.11
N SER A 76 22.36 -15.74 6.48
CA SER A 76 22.31 -15.26 7.87
C SER A 76 21.05 -14.47 8.14
N PRO A 77 19.84 -15.06 7.99
CA PRO A 77 18.58 -14.32 8.05
C PRO A 77 18.34 -13.66 9.42
N GLN A 78 18.96 -14.16 10.48
CA GLN A 78 18.85 -13.62 11.84
C GLN A 78 19.37 -12.17 11.94
N GLU A 79 20.31 -11.77 11.09
CA GLU A 79 20.86 -10.40 11.06
C GLU A 79 19.84 -9.35 10.57
N LEU A 80 18.75 -9.82 9.93
CA LEU A 80 17.65 -8.99 9.47
C LEU A 80 16.48 -8.91 10.46
N MET A 81 16.57 -9.61 11.59
CA MET A 81 15.45 -9.82 12.52
C MET A 81 15.73 -9.14 13.85
N SER A 82 14.72 -8.40 14.36
CA SER A 82 14.77 -7.80 15.69
C SER A 82 14.20 -8.72 16.77
N ARG A 83 13.25 -9.59 16.41
CA ARG A 83 12.59 -10.50 17.36
C ARG A 83 12.09 -11.76 16.69
N ILE A 84 12.25 -12.88 17.37
CA ILE A 84 11.68 -14.18 16.99
C ILE A 84 10.95 -14.72 18.21
N ALA A 85 9.66 -15.02 18.07
CA ALA A 85 8.82 -15.59 19.12
C ALA A 85 8.06 -16.82 18.58
N THR A 86 7.86 -17.80 19.42
CA THR A 86 6.97 -18.92 19.13
C THR A 86 5.61 -18.63 19.77
N ALA A 87 4.55 -18.67 18.98
CA ALA A 87 3.18 -18.52 19.42
C ALA A 87 2.52 -19.90 19.62
N GLU A 88 1.29 -19.92 20.14
CA GLU A 88 0.52 -21.15 20.31
C GLU A 88 0.36 -21.90 18.97
N GLY A 89 0.34 -23.22 19.01
CA GLY A 89 0.21 -24.06 17.81
C GLY A 89 1.45 -24.16 16.93
N GLY A 90 2.66 -23.86 17.46
CA GLY A 90 3.92 -23.98 16.70
C GLY A 90 4.13 -22.85 15.66
N GLN A 91 3.34 -21.78 15.73
CA GLN A 91 3.54 -20.62 14.86
C GLN A 91 4.78 -19.84 15.26
N LEU A 92 5.62 -19.51 14.29
CA LEU A 92 6.72 -18.58 14.44
C LEU A 92 6.25 -17.18 14.06
N ARG A 93 6.46 -16.22 14.97
CA ARG A 93 6.27 -14.79 14.74
C ARG A 93 7.63 -14.13 14.68
N ILE A 94 7.97 -13.60 13.51
CA ILE A 94 9.29 -13.06 13.21
C ILE A 94 9.12 -11.58 12.88
N GLN A 95 9.77 -10.72 13.68
CA GLN A 95 9.83 -9.29 13.45
C GLN A 95 11.14 -8.95 12.78
N PHE A 96 11.07 -8.26 11.66
CA PHE A 96 12.23 -7.81 10.89
C PHE A 96 12.63 -6.38 11.23
N GLU A 97 13.91 -6.08 11.02
CA GLU A 97 14.48 -4.75 11.19
C GLU A 97 14.40 -3.97 9.85
N PRO A 98 13.59 -2.89 9.76
CA PRO A 98 13.37 -2.17 8.50
C PRO A 98 14.64 -1.65 7.86
N ASP A 99 15.55 -1.08 8.67
CA ASP A 99 16.81 -0.50 8.18
C ASP A 99 17.77 -1.56 7.62
N ALA A 100 17.79 -2.75 8.22
CA ALA A 100 18.60 -3.86 7.74
C ALA A 100 18.10 -4.37 6.38
N LEU A 101 16.79 -4.55 6.24
CA LEU A 101 16.13 -4.91 4.98
C LEU A 101 16.37 -3.85 3.90
N GLY A 102 16.19 -2.57 4.25
CA GLY A 102 16.43 -1.45 3.33
C GLY A 102 17.85 -1.41 2.79
N ARG A 103 18.85 -1.68 3.63
CA ARG A 103 20.26 -1.77 3.18
C ARG A 103 20.48 -2.90 2.17
N VAL A 104 19.95 -4.09 2.43
CA VAL A 104 20.07 -5.25 1.53
C VAL A 104 19.41 -4.98 0.19
N LEU A 105 18.19 -4.45 0.20
CA LEU A 105 17.42 -4.14 -1.02
C LEU A 105 18.10 -3.01 -1.82
N LYS A 106 18.60 -1.97 -1.17
CA LYS A 106 19.37 -0.91 -1.83
C LYS A 106 20.64 -1.44 -2.49
N GLN A 107 21.38 -2.32 -1.80
CA GLN A 107 22.59 -2.94 -2.36
C GLN A 107 22.30 -3.88 -3.53
N SER A 108 21.10 -4.46 -3.56
CA SER A 108 20.68 -5.34 -4.66
C SER A 108 20.12 -4.60 -5.87
N GLY A 109 19.94 -3.28 -5.79
CA GLY A 109 19.37 -2.50 -6.88
C GLY A 109 17.93 -2.89 -7.21
N GLN A 110 17.22 -3.51 -6.27
CA GLN A 110 15.81 -3.89 -6.48
C GLN A 110 14.87 -2.70 -6.23
N PRO A 111 13.78 -2.59 -7.01
CA PRO A 111 12.72 -1.64 -6.67
C PRO A 111 12.18 -1.90 -5.28
N LEU A 112 11.75 -0.85 -4.59
CA LEU A 112 11.29 -0.94 -3.20
C LEU A 112 9.87 -0.36 -3.06
N LEU A 113 8.97 -1.14 -2.50
CA LEU A 113 7.67 -0.65 -2.05
C LEU A 113 7.78 -0.25 -0.57
N GLY A 114 7.59 1.04 -0.30
CA GLY A 114 7.71 1.63 1.03
C GLY A 114 6.68 1.14 2.05
N PRO A 115 6.75 1.62 3.30
CA PRO A 115 5.81 1.23 4.36
C PRO A 115 4.40 1.82 4.15
N ASN A 116 4.27 2.94 3.46
CA ASN A 116 2.99 3.52 3.12
C ASN A 116 2.39 2.71 1.97
N ARG A 117 1.27 2.04 2.25
CA ARG A 117 0.58 1.19 1.28
C ARG A 117 -0.78 1.79 0.95
N PRO A 118 -1.22 1.72 -0.32
CA PRO A 118 -2.59 2.09 -0.64
C PRO A 118 -3.56 1.18 0.10
N GLY A 119 -4.56 1.77 0.75
CA GLY A 119 -5.66 1.04 1.35
C GLY A 119 -6.60 0.49 0.28
N ILE A 120 -6.96 -0.79 0.37
CA ILE A 120 -7.91 -1.43 -0.54
C ILE A 120 -9.16 -1.80 0.23
N LEU A 121 -10.31 -1.21 -0.14
CA LEU A 121 -11.62 -1.53 0.43
C LEU A 121 -12.25 -2.69 -0.33
N LEU A 122 -12.61 -3.75 0.39
CA LEU A 122 -13.20 -4.95 -0.17
C LEU A 122 -14.73 -4.96 -0.03
N TRP A 123 -15.44 -4.84 -1.14
CA TRP A 123 -16.85 -5.17 -1.27
C TRP A 123 -16.98 -6.61 -1.76
N ALA A 124 -17.54 -7.50 -0.95
CA ALA A 124 -17.58 -8.91 -1.28
C ALA A 124 -18.93 -9.56 -1.02
N VAL A 125 -19.29 -10.51 -1.87
CA VAL A 125 -20.43 -11.39 -1.71
C VAL A 125 -20.01 -12.85 -1.71
N GLU A 126 -20.69 -13.65 -0.90
CA GLU A 126 -20.68 -15.10 -1.00
C GLU A 126 -21.85 -15.58 -1.86
N ALA A 127 -21.54 -16.26 -2.94
CA ALA A 127 -22.53 -16.91 -3.77
C ALA A 127 -23.06 -18.16 -3.06
N GLY A 128 -24.36 -18.27 -2.88
CA GLY A 128 -25.01 -19.39 -2.22
C GLY A 128 -26.21 -19.92 -3.01
N GLU A 129 -26.64 -21.14 -2.71
CA GLU A 129 -27.83 -21.76 -3.36
C GLU A 129 -29.12 -20.99 -3.13
N LEU A 130 -29.23 -20.25 -2.02
CA LEU A 130 -30.39 -19.44 -1.67
C LEU A 130 -30.23 -17.97 -2.09
N GLY A 131 -29.22 -17.65 -2.88
CA GLY A 131 -28.84 -16.30 -3.32
C GLY A 131 -27.56 -15.82 -2.70
N ASP A 132 -27.08 -14.68 -3.20
CA ASP A 132 -25.87 -14.04 -2.73
C ASP A 132 -26.09 -13.39 -1.35
N ARG A 133 -25.01 -13.33 -0.57
CA ARG A 133 -24.99 -12.64 0.72
C ARG A 133 -23.73 -11.78 0.81
N LEU A 134 -23.83 -10.63 1.42
CA LEU A 134 -22.64 -9.84 1.75
C LEU A 134 -21.69 -10.65 2.64
N LEU A 135 -20.42 -10.64 2.31
CA LEU A 135 -19.38 -11.33 3.09
C LEU A 135 -19.14 -10.58 4.41
N SER A 136 -19.53 -11.20 5.51
CA SER A 136 -19.26 -10.63 6.83
C SER A 136 -17.75 -10.58 7.10
N PRO A 137 -17.21 -9.45 7.67
CA PRO A 137 -15.79 -9.34 8.02
C PRO A 137 -15.26 -10.39 9.01
N VAL A 138 -16.16 -11.10 9.70
CA VAL A 138 -15.82 -12.19 10.66
C VAL A 138 -16.09 -13.59 10.09
N ALA A 139 -16.58 -13.71 8.87
CA ALA A 139 -16.79 -15.00 8.22
C ALA A 139 -15.45 -15.73 8.00
N PRO A 140 -15.43 -17.07 8.01
CA PRO A 140 -14.20 -17.84 7.78
C PRO A 140 -13.45 -17.43 6.52
N ARG A 141 -14.16 -17.21 5.41
CA ARG A 141 -13.57 -16.78 4.14
C ARG A 141 -12.96 -15.36 4.22
N ALA A 142 -13.61 -14.44 4.95
CA ALA A 142 -13.04 -13.11 5.19
C ALA A 142 -11.77 -13.17 6.04
N LEU A 143 -11.70 -14.08 7.01
CA LEU A 143 -10.49 -14.29 7.81
C LEU A 143 -9.33 -14.85 6.97
N LEU A 144 -9.59 -15.77 6.05
CA LEU A 144 -8.58 -16.26 5.09
C LEU A 144 -8.05 -15.13 4.21
N LEU A 145 -8.94 -14.28 3.68
CA LEU A 145 -8.55 -13.12 2.88
C LEU A 145 -7.69 -12.13 3.69
N LYS A 146 -8.05 -11.86 4.96
CA LYS A 146 -7.25 -11.01 5.85
C LYS A 146 -5.86 -11.59 6.13
N GLN A 147 -5.79 -12.90 6.38
CA GLN A 147 -4.50 -13.59 6.60
C GLN A 147 -3.62 -13.54 5.36
N ALA A 148 -4.18 -13.81 4.18
CA ALA A 148 -3.47 -13.71 2.92
C ALA A 148 -3.02 -12.27 2.63
N ALA A 149 -3.87 -11.27 2.88
CA ALA A 149 -3.53 -9.85 2.73
C ALA A 149 -2.36 -9.47 3.64
N GLN A 150 -2.39 -9.88 4.91
CA GLN A 150 -1.27 -9.67 5.84
C GLN A 150 0.00 -10.39 5.36
N HIS A 151 -0.11 -11.63 4.86
CA HIS A 151 1.02 -12.39 4.33
C HIS A 151 1.66 -11.68 3.13
N ARG A 152 0.87 -11.14 2.22
CA ARG A 152 1.33 -10.45 1.01
C ARG A 152 1.62 -8.94 1.19
N GLY A 153 1.30 -8.37 2.35
CA GLY A 153 1.49 -6.95 2.64
C GLY A 153 0.52 -6.04 1.91
N VAL A 154 -0.72 -6.51 1.70
CA VAL A 154 -1.84 -5.74 1.14
C VAL A 154 -2.64 -5.12 2.28
N ALA A 155 -2.87 -3.80 2.24
CA ALA A 155 -3.68 -3.09 3.22
C ALA A 155 -5.17 -3.25 2.90
N LEU A 156 -5.75 -4.40 3.28
CA LEU A 156 -7.14 -4.76 3.01
C LEU A 156 -8.05 -4.31 4.15
N SER A 157 -9.12 -3.60 3.82
CA SER A 157 -10.18 -3.20 4.73
C SER A 157 -11.55 -3.68 4.24
N PHE A 158 -12.53 -3.67 5.14
CA PHE A 158 -13.91 -4.05 4.85
C PHE A 158 -14.83 -2.88 5.16
N PRO A 159 -15.95 -2.71 4.42
CA PRO A 159 -16.96 -1.74 4.76
C PRO A 159 -17.61 -2.04 6.11
N LEU A 160 -18.21 -1.04 6.73
CA LEU A 160 -18.98 -1.20 7.98
C LEU A 160 -20.26 -2.02 7.77
N ALA A 161 -20.74 -2.09 6.53
CA ALA A 161 -22.01 -2.72 6.14
C ALA A 161 -23.19 -2.16 6.95
N ASP A 162 -23.18 -0.85 7.22
CA ASP A 162 -24.27 -0.15 7.89
C ASP A 162 -25.44 0.16 6.92
N LEU A 163 -26.50 0.78 7.42
CA LEU A 163 -27.67 1.10 6.60
C LEU A 163 -27.35 1.99 5.39
N GLN A 164 -26.34 2.85 5.50
CA GLN A 164 -25.92 3.70 4.40
C GLN A 164 -25.23 2.87 3.33
N ASP A 165 -24.33 1.98 3.71
CA ASP A 165 -23.68 1.05 2.77
C ASP A 165 -24.71 0.18 2.05
N LEU A 166 -25.63 -0.42 2.81
CA LEU A 166 -26.67 -1.30 2.27
C LEU A 166 -27.66 -0.56 1.35
N SER A 167 -27.81 0.76 1.49
CA SER A 167 -28.65 1.56 0.60
C SER A 167 -28.00 1.86 -0.75
N LEU A 168 -26.66 1.87 -0.81
CA LEU A 168 -25.87 2.19 -2.00
C LEU A 168 -25.39 0.93 -2.73
N VAL A 169 -25.01 -0.12 -1.97
CA VAL A 169 -24.38 -1.31 -2.52
C VAL A 169 -25.19 -2.55 -2.17
N SER A 170 -25.87 -3.10 -3.19
CA SER A 170 -26.53 -4.41 -3.11
C SER A 170 -25.59 -5.51 -3.55
N GLU A 171 -25.94 -6.77 -3.25
CA GLU A 171 -25.22 -7.95 -3.71
C GLU A 171 -25.09 -7.98 -5.25
N GLN A 172 -26.10 -7.49 -5.96
CA GLN A 172 -26.10 -7.42 -7.41
C GLN A 172 -25.09 -6.39 -7.93
N VAL A 173 -24.95 -5.23 -7.28
CA VAL A 173 -23.96 -4.20 -7.61
C VAL A 173 -22.54 -4.78 -7.49
N ILE A 174 -22.26 -5.55 -6.44
CA ILE A 174 -20.96 -6.21 -6.25
C ILE A 174 -20.75 -7.27 -7.32
N ARG A 175 -21.74 -8.14 -7.58
CA ARG A 175 -21.66 -9.21 -8.57
C ARG A 175 -21.39 -8.69 -9.98
N GLN A 176 -22.00 -7.57 -10.34
CA GLN A 176 -21.82 -6.93 -11.64
C GLN A 176 -20.56 -6.06 -11.71
N ALA A 177 -19.87 -5.89 -10.58
CA ALA A 177 -18.75 -4.97 -10.44
C ALA A 177 -19.12 -3.57 -11.00
N SER A 178 -20.27 -3.03 -10.59
CA SER A 178 -20.77 -1.72 -11.03
C SER A 178 -19.86 -0.62 -10.46
N SER A 179 -18.97 -0.09 -11.30
CA SER A 179 -17.93 0.84 -10.86
C SER A 179 -18.49 2.14 -10.26
N GLU A 180 -19.55 2.69 -10.84
CA GLU A 180 -20.14 3.96 -10.39
C GLU A 180 -20.62 3.87 -8.94
N GLU A 181 -21.44 2.87 -8.63
CA GLU A 181 -22.03 2.71 -7.29
C GLU A 181 -20.97 2.30 -6.26
N LEU A 182 -20.04 1.39 -6.64
CA LEU A 182 -19.00 0.91 -5.74
C LEU A 182 -18.00 2.00 -5.40
N LEU A 183 -17.53 2.77 -6.39
CA LEU A 183 -16.59 3.87 -6.16
C LEU A 183 -17.24 5.00 -5.37
N GLU A 184 -18.53 5.32 -5.63
CA GLU A 184 -19.25 6.32 -4.86
C GLU A 184 -19.39 5.91 -3.39
N ALA A 185 -19.81 4.66 -3.12
CA ALA A 185 -19.93 4.15 -1.76
C ALA A 185 -18.58 4.08 -1.04
N SER A 186 -17.49 3.87 -1.79
CA SER A 186 -16.13 3.79 -1.24
C SER A 186 -15.57 5.13 -0.79
N LYS A 187 -16.06 6.27 -1.30
CA LYS A 187 -15.57 7.63 -0.94
C LYS A 187 -15.64 7.96 0.55
N ARG A 188 -16.54 7.30 1.29
CA ARG A 188 -16.66 7.49 2.75
C ARG A 188 -15.57 6.77 3.55
N TYR A 189 -14.77 5.92 2.90
CA TYR A 189 -13.72 5.13 3.53
C TYR A 189 -12.33 5.67 3.18
N PRO A 190 -11.37 5.59 4.10
CA PRO A 190 -9.98 5.96 3.82
C PRO A 190 -9.31 4.85 3.00
N ALA A 191 -9.67 4.74 1.73
CA ALA A 191 -9.15 3.72 0.83
C ALA A 191 -8.75 4.36 -0.50
N ASP A 192 -7.64 3.91 -1.06
CA ASP A 192 -7.09 4.38 -2.33
C ASP A 192 -7.55 3.50 -3.49
N GLY A 193 -7.99 2.29 -3.18
CA GLY A 193 -8.51 1.32 -4.13
C GLY A 193 -9.78 0.64 -3.66
N THR A 194 -10.60 0.20 -4.61
CA THR A 194 -11.85 -0.55 -4.38
C THR A 194 -11.73 -1.91 -5.04
N LEU A 195 -12.03 -2.97 -4.28
CA LEU A 195 -12.06 -4.34 -4.75
C LEU A 195 -13.48 -4.89 -4.67
N ALA A 196 -14.07 -5.28 -5.79
CA ALA A 196 -15.27 -6.09 -5.84
C ALA A 196 -14.89 -7.56 -5.91
N LEU A 197 -15.54 -8.41 -5.11
CA LEU A 197 -15.27 -9.85 -5.04
C LEU A 197 -16.57 -10.64 -4.96
N VAL A 198 -16.69 -11.63 -5.84
CA VAL A 198 -17.70 -12.70 -5.74
C VAL A 198 -16.98 -13.98 -5.38
N ALA A 199 -17.29 -14.52 -4.22
CA ALA A 199 -16.69 -15.76 -3.73
C ALA A 199 -17.73 -16.88 -3.76
N GLY A 200 -17.47 -17.94 -4.49
CA GLY A 200 -18.34 -19.12 -4.61
C GLY A 200 -17.61 -20.43 -4.34
N GLY A 201 -18.33 -21.54 -4.44
CA GLY A 201 -17.79 -22.88 -4.27
C GLY A 201 -17.54 -23.30 -2.83
N SER A 202 -17.00 -24.52 -2.66
CA SER A 202 -16.61 -25.09 -1.37
C SER A 202 -15.18 -24.65 -0.98
N ASP A 203 -14.77 -25.00 0.24
CA ASP A 203 -13.39 -24.73 0.70
C ASP A 203 -12.33 -25.49 -0.10
N GLU A 204 -12.68 -26.65 -0.66
CA GLU A 204 -11.77 -27.45 -1.51
C GLU A 204 -11.70 -26.92 -2.95
N ASN A 205 -12.78 -26.29 -3.43
CA ASN A 205 -12.90 -25.75 -4.77
C ASN A 205 -13.61 -24.39 -4.72
N THR A 206 -12.90 -23.39 -4.23
CA THR A 206 -13.34 -22.01 -4.16
C THR A 206 -13.12 -21.34 -5.52
N GLU A 207 -14.09 -20.54 -5.96
CA GLU A 207 -13.96 -19.65 -7.11
C GLU A 207 -14.08 -18.21 -6.64
N LEU A 208 -13.10 -17.39 -6.99
CA LEU A 208 -13.03 -15.97 -6.68
C LEU A 208 -13.04 -15.17 -7.99
N GLN A 209 -14.14 -14.49 -8.27
CA GLN A 209 -14.23 -13.51 -9.36
C GLN A 209 -14.01 -12.13 -8.78
N TRP A 210 -13.06 -11.37 -9.29
CA TRP A 210 -12.64 -10.11 -8.69
C TRP A 210 -12.42 -9.01 -9.72
N THR A 211 -12.66 -7.77 -9.29
CA THR A 211 -12.31 -6.55 -10.02
C THR A 211 -11.74 -5.53 -9.06
N LEU A 212 -10.54 -5.05 -9.34
CA LEU A 212 -9.84 -4.01 -8.59
C LEU A 212 -9.83 -2.71 -9.40
N TRP A 213 -10.22 -1.62 -8.78
CA TRP A 213 -9.96 -0.24 -9.22
C TRP A 213 -8.92 0.37 -8.30
N LEU A 214 -7.80 0.80 -8.86
CA LEU A 214 -6.71 1.44 -8.12
C LEU A 214 -6.14 2.57 -8.98
N ASN A 215 -6.28 3.80 -8.52
CA ASN A 215 -6.08 4.99 -9.34
C ASN A 215 -6.96 4.94 -10.62
N ASP A 216 -6.41 5.34 -11.76
CA ASP A 216 -7.12 5.33 -13.06
C ASP A 216 -7.10 3.96 -13.76
N GLN A 217 -6.64 2.92 -13.07
CA GLN A 217 -6.54 1.57 -13.63
C GLN A 217 -7.54 0.62 -12.98
N HIS A 218 -8.07 -0.28 -13.80
CA HIS A 218 -8.84 -1.41 -13.30
C HIS A 218 -8.29 -2.73 -13.85
N GLN A 219 -8.38 -3.76 -13.03
CA GLN A 219 -8.02 -5.12 -13.40
C GLN A 219 -9.03 -6.09 -12.82
N SER A 220 -9.37 -7.12 -13.58
CA SER A 220 -10.27 -8.18 -13.17
C SER A 220 -9.69 -9.55 -13.47
N GLY A 221 -10.20 -10.57 -12.81
CA GLY A 221 -9.79 -11.94 -13.02
C GLY A 221 -10.65 -12.95 -12.26
N THR A 222 -10.35 -14.21 -12.50
CA THR A 222 -10.95 -15.35 -11.78
C THR A 222 -9.84 -16.27 -11.29
N ILE A 223 -9.96 -16.71 -10.05
CA ILE A 223 -9.03 -17.63 -9.40
C ILE A 223 -9.85 -18.81 -8.88
N SER A 224 -9.35 -20.04 -9.07
CA SER A 224 -10.03 -21.25 -8.61
C SER A 224 -9.04 -22.18 -7.94
N GLY A 225 -9.46 -22.80 -6.83
CA GLY A 225 -8.63 -23.74 -6.06
C GLY A 225 -9.07 -23.85 -4.60
N PRO A 226 -8.29 -24.53 -3.76
CA PRO A 226 -8.53 -24.56 -2.31
C PRO A 226 -8.61 -23.14 -1.74
N ALA A 227 -9.52 -22.90 -0.81
CA ALA A 227 -9.85 -21.54 -0.31
C ALA A 227 -8.62 -20.76 0.19
N THR A 228 -7.69 -21.41 0.89
CA THR A 228 -6.44 -20.78 1.36
C THR A 228 -5.52 -20.39 0.21
N GLN A 229 -5.39 -21.24 -0.80
CA GLN A 229 -4.57 -20.98 -1.98
C GLN A 229 -5.19 -19.87 -2.83
N ALA A 230 -6.51 -19.94 -3.10
CA ALA A 230 -7.22 -18.93 -3.87
C ALA A 230 -7.13 -17.54 -3.21
N ALA A 231 -7.26 -17.46 -1.87
CA ALA A 231 -7.08 -16.22 -1.14
C ALA A 231 -5.64 -15.67 -1.26
N ASP A 232 -4.62 -16.52 -1.18
CA ASP A 232 -3.23 -16.10 -1.32
C ASP A 232 -2.90 -15.64 -2.74
N GLU A 233 -3.38 -16.36 -3.77
CA GLU A 233 -3.22 -15.97 -5.18
C GLU A 233 -3.92 -14.64 -5.50
N LEU A 234 -5.12 -14.40 -4.94
CA LEU A 234 -5.80 -13.12 -5.07
C LEU A 234 -4.94 -12.00 -4.47
N MET A 235 -4.49 -12.16 -3.24
CA MET A 235 -3.67 -11.15 -2.58
C MET A 235 -2.32 -10.96 -3.26
N GLN A 236 -1.77 -12.00 -3.86
CA GLN A 236 -0.56 -11.90 -4.70
C GLN A 236 -0.81 -11.04 -5.95
N ALA A 237 -1.95 -11.23 -6.64
CA ALA A 237 -2.33 -10.42 -7.79
C ALA A 237 -2.51 -8.94 -7.39
N LEU A 238 -3.19 -8.67 -6.27
CA LEU A 238 -3.35 -7.29 -5.76
C LEU A 238 -2.00 -6.68 -5.36
N ALA A 239 -1.15 -7.42 -4.67
CA ALA A 239 0.19 -6.96 -4.29
C ALA A 239 1.05 -6.62 -5.53
N ALA A 240 0.93 -7.38 -6.62
CA ALA A 240 1.61 -7.09 -7.87
C ALA A 240 1.15 -5.77 -8.50
N GLN A 241 -0.16 -5.47 -8.46
CA GLN A 241 -0.72 -4.19 -8.95
C GLN A 241 -0.26 -3.00 -8.09
N VAL A 242 -0.31 -3.15 -6.77
CA VAL A 242 0.21 -2.14 -5.84
C VAL A 242 1.70 -1.90 -6.11
N PHE A 243 2.48 -2.97 -6.26
CA PHE A 243 3.90 -2.87 -6.54
C PHE A 243 4.18 -2.15 -7.87
N ALA A 244 3.47 -2.50 -8.94
CA ALA A 244 3.64 -1.87 -10.24
C ALA A 244 3.40 -0.35 -10.24
N GLN A 245 2.47 0.13 -9.38
CA GLN A 245 2.09 1.53 -9.35
C GLN A 245 2.84 2.36 -8.31
N TYR A 246 3.29 1.75 -7.20
CA TYR A 246 3.83 2.45 -6.04
C TYR A 246 5.27 2.08 -5.69
N ALA A 247 5.86 1.04 -6.30
CA ALA A 247 7.26 0.72 -6.03
C ALA A 247 8.19 1.80 -6.59
N ILE A 248 9.14 2.21 -5.76
CA ILE A 248 10.19 3.16 -6.14
C ILE A 248 11.25 2.40 -6.91
N PRO A 249 11.59 2.77 -8.14
CA PRO A 249 12.67 2.15 -8.89
C PRO A 249 13.98 2.23 -8.10
N ALA A 250 14.80 1.20 -8.20
CA ALA A 250 16.18 1.34 -7.79
C ALA A 250 16.80 2.46 -8.61
N ALA A 251 17.43 3.44 -7.95
CA ALA A 251 18.04 4.53 -8.64
C ALA A 251 19.05 4.01 -9.64
N ALA A 252 18.79 4.20 -10.92
CA ALA A 252 19.80 4.09 -11.94
C ALA A 252 20.92 5.08 -11.54
N THR A 253 22.13 4.60 -11.46
CA THR A 253 23.30 5.42 -11.15
C THR A 253 23.36 6.60 -12.11
N GLY A 254 22.92 7.80 -11.66
CA GLY A 254 23.19 9.04 -12.36
C GLY A 254 22.06 10.02 -12.64
N GLU A 255 20.82 9.61 -12.71
CA GLU A 255 19.72 10.56 -12.99
C GLU A 255 18.72 10.61 -11.83
N HIS A 256 18.92 11.57 -10.93
CA HIS A 256 17.94 11.90 -9.91
C HIS A 256 17.13 13.11 -10.41
N ALA A 257 15.83 12.93 -10.58
CA ALA A 257 14.97 14.08 -10.78
C ALA A 257 14.86 14.85 -9.46
N GLU A 258 15.18 16.14 -9.52
CA GLU A 258 14.96 17.07 -8.41
C GLU A 258 13.60 17.73 -8.56
N TRP A 259 12.76 17.54 -7.58
CA TRP A 259 11.41 18.08 -7.53
C TRP A 259 11.32 19.24 -6.56
N ARG A 260 10.54 20.27 -6.90
CA ARG A 260 10.19 21.33 -5.98
C ARG A 260 8.79 21.12 -5.46
N LEU A 261 8.68 20.90 -4.14
CA LEU A 261 7.42 20.79 -3.45
C LEU A 261 7.09 22.13 -2.80
N HIS A 262 5.95 22.70 -3.15
CA HIS A 262 5.34 23.83 -2.48
C HIS A 262 4.30 23.29 -1.51
N VAL A 263 4.50 23.50 -0.22
CA VAL A 263 3.62 22.98 0.82
C VAL A 263 3.09 24.16 1.63
N GLN A 264 1.77 24.32 1.67
CA GLN A 264 1.08 25.35 2.44
C GLN A 264 0.51 24.76 3.74
N GLY A 265 0.22 25.59 4.72
CA GLY A 265 -0.32 25.18 6.01
C GLY A 265 0.71 24.55 6.94
N VAL A 266 2.00 24.88 6.78
CA VAL A 266 3.08 24.43 7.65
C VAL A 266 3.22 25.38 8.83
N ASP A 267 2.33 25.25 9.82
CA ASP A 267 2.28 26.12 10.98
C ASP A 267 3.31 25.70 12.06
N GLY A 268 4.56 26.11 11.88
CA GLY A 268 5.60 25.97 12.90
C GLY A 268 6.42 24.68 12.82
N VAL A 269 7.31 24.51 13.80
CA VAL A 269 8.35 23.46 13.82
C VAL A 269 7.78 22.05 13.85
N GLY A 270 6.64 21.84 14.51
CA GLY A 270 5.99 20.53 14.60
C GLY A 270 5.50 20.02 13.24
N ALA A 271 4.77 20.86 12.49
CA ALA A 271 4.28 20.54 11.15
C ALA A 271 5.45 20.35 10.18
N TYR A 272 6.47 21.19 10.24
CA TYR A 272 7.67 21.05 9.44
C TYR A 272 8.42 19.75 9.71
N SER A 273 8.59 19.36 10.99
CA SER A 273 9.23 18.10 11.36
C SER A 273 8.43 16.88 10.90
N ALA A 274 7.09 16.94 10.96
CA ALA A 274 6.20 15.89 10.45
C ALA A 274 6.32 15.75 8.92
N LEU A 275 6.36 16.86 8.19
CA LEU A 275 6.57 16.89 6.74
C LEU A 275 7.91 16.25 6.35
N LEU A 276 9.00 16.64 7.00
CA LEU A 276 10.32 16.04 6.74
C LEU A 276 10.34 14.53 7.07
N GLY A 277 9.69 14.12 8.17
CA GLY A 277 9.57 12.72 8.56
C GLY A 277 8.80 11.90 7.53
N MET A 278 7.75 12.48 6.94
CA MET A 278 7.00 11.86 5.85
C MET A 278 7.85 11.71 4.59
N LEU A 279 8.49 12.79 4.12
CA LEU A 279 9.32 12.79 2.92
C LEU A 279 10.48 11.78 3.01
N ARG A 280 11.07 11.60 4.20
CA ARG A 280 12.09 10.55 4.42
C ARG A 280 11.53 9.14 4.22
N ARG A 281 10.27 8.89 4.57
CA ARG A 281 9.61 7.58 4.38
C ARG A 281 9.25 7.30 2.92
N LEU A 282 9.19 8.33 2.08
CA LEU A 282 8.97 8.18 0.63
C LEU A 282 10.20 7.64 -0.12
N GLY A 283 11.28 7.29 0.57
CA GLY A 283 12.48 6.75 -0.06
C GLY A 283 13.32 7.79 -0.78
N THR A 284 13.20 9.07 -0.39
CA THR A 284 14.08 10.12 -0.88
C THR A 284 15.53 9.76 -0.57
N GLN A 285 16.38 9.76 -1.60
CA GLN A 285 17.78 9.33 -1.42
C GLN A 285 18.60 10.34 -0.64
N GLN A 286 18.22 11.61 -0.69
CA GLN A 286 18.85 12.70 0.03
C GLN A 286 17.83 13.35 0.96
N GLN A 287 18.33 13.99 2.01
CA GLN A 287 17.44 14.78 2.88
C GLN A 287 16.80 15.92 2.06
N PRO A 288 15.49 16.14 2.23
CA PRO A 288 14.82 17.29 1.61
C PRO A 288 15.54 18.59 1.97
N ARG A 289 15.83 19.41 0.96
CA ARG A 289 16.52 20.68 1.16
C ARG A 289 15.49 21.81 1.18
N LEU A 290 15.50 22.57 2.25
CA LEU A 290 14.69 23.78 2.36
C LEU A 290 15.19 24.84 1.37
N LEU A 291 14.30 25.39 0.54
CA LEU A 291 14.59 26.49 -0.39
C LEU A 291 14.07 27.82 0.12
N SER A 292 12.82 27.89 0.60
CA SER A 292 12.23 29.10 1.19
C SER A 292 11.13 28.77 2.19
N ILE A 293 10.84 29.73 3.07
CA ILE A 293 9.69 29.77 3.96
C ILE A 293 9.08 31.15 3.83
N GLU A 294 7.81 31.21 3.49
CA GLU A 294 7.03 32.45 3.37
C GLU A 294 5.69 32.28 4.08
N GLY A 295 5.58 32.84 5.30
CA GLY A 295 4.41 32.62 6.14
C GLY A 295 4.27 31.16 6.55
N ASP A 296 3.21 30.50 6.11
CA ASP A 296 2.90 29.08 6.29
C ASP A 296 3.23 28.23 5.06
N GLU A 297 3.81 28.83 4.01
CA GLU A 297 4.28 28.11 2.82
C GLU A 297 5.76 27.76 2.94
N VAL A 298 6.07 26.49 2.69
CA VAL A 298 7.44 25.96 2.68
C VAL A 298 7.73 25.37 1.30
N VAL A 299 8.86 25.79 0.70
CA VAL A 299 9.35 25.22 -0.55
C VAL A 299 10.52 24.30 -0.27
N LEU A 300 10.38 23.05 -0.64
CA LEU A 300 11.40 22.01 -0.47
C LEU A 300 11.89 21.50 -1.81
N GLN A 301 13.20 21.24 -1.89
CA GLN A 301 13.78 20.48 -2.98
C GLN A 301 13.94 19.02 -2.52
N VAL A 302 13.36 18.10 -3.30
CA VAL A 302 13.32 16.66 -3.00
C VAL A 302 13.93 15.90 -4.15
N SER A 303 14.91 15.04 -3.85
CA SER A 303 15.48 14.10 -4.81
C SER A 303 14.69 12.80 -4.77
N PHE A 304 13.95 12.50 -5.83
CA PHE A 304 13.12 11.31 -5.95
C PHE A 304 13.45 10.55 -7.24
N PRO A 305 13.69 9.24 -7.19
CA PRO A 305 14.13 8.47 -8.35
C PRO A 305 13.02 8.05 -9.30
N GLY A 306 11.76 8.34 -8.96
CA GLY A 306 10.58 8.01 -9.76
C GLY A 306 10.07 9.17 -10.61
N SER A 307 8.96 8.92 -11.34
CA SER A 307 8.26 9.97 -12.09
C SER A 307 7.50 10.92 -11.16
N GLU A 308 7.05 12.07 -11.73
CA GLU A 308 6.18 13.02 -11.04
C GLU A 308 4.89 12.36 -10.56
N GLU A 309 4.25 11.57 -11.42
CA GLU A 309 3.02 10.85 -11.11
C GLU A 309 3.20 9.83 -9.98
N GLN A 310 4.37 9.16 -9.90
CA GLN A 310 4.68 8.28 -8.78
C GLN A 310 4.85 9.06 -7.48
N LEU A 311 5.55 10.19 -7.53
CA LEU A 311 5.72 11.05 -6.37
C LEU A 311 4.37 11.59 -5.88
N GLU A 312 3.51 12.05 -6.79
CA GLU A 312 2.15 12.50 -6.47
C GLU A 312 1.32 11.40 -5.82
N ARG A 313 1.30 10.20 -6.40
CA ARG A 313 0.58 9.06 -5.82
C ARG A 313 1.06 8.73 -4.40
N MET A 314 2.37 8.75 -4.20
CA MET A 314 2.94 8.46 -2.89
C MET A 314 2.67 9.56 -1.86
N LEU A 315 2.67 10.82 -2.27
CA LEU A 315 2.27 11.95 -1.42
C LEU A 315 0.79 11.86 -1.05
N GLY A 316 -0.07 11.46 -2.00
CA GLY A 316 -1.50 11.27 -1.81
C GLY A 316 -1.87 10.18 -0.82
N LEU A 317 -0.98 9.22 -0.52
CA LEU A 317 -1.20 8.23 0.55
C LEU A 317 -1.18 8.83 1.97
N ASP A 318 -0.68 10.05 2.13
CA ASP A 318 -0.73 10.75 3.42
C ASP A 318 -1.94 11.70 3.44
N MET A 319 -2.98 11.33 4.16
CA MET A 319 -4.25 12.08 4.24
C MET A 319 -4.10 13.52 4.76
N ARG A 320 -2.95 13.88 5.32
CA ARG A 320 -2.64 15.25 5.74
C ARG A 320 -2.25 16.15 4.58
N LEU A 321 -1.98 15.57 3.40
CA LEU A 321 -1.62 16.27 2.19
C LEU A 321 -2.79 16.24 1.21
N GLN A 322 -3.10 17.40 0.63
CA GLN A 322 -4.06 17.52 -0.47
C GLN A 322 -3.40 18.26 -1.61
N ARG A 323 -3.58 17.78 -2.83
CA ARG A 323 -3.12 18.49 -4.01
C ARG A 323 -3.93 19.77 -4.18
N ILE A 324 -3.24 20.88 -4.38
CA ILE A 324 -3.86 22.15 -4.81
C ILE A 324 -3.61 22.30 -6.29
N GLU A 325 -4.68 22.40 -7.06
CA GLU A 325 -4.58 22.81 -8.46
C GLU A 325 -4.23 24.30 -8.50
N GLU A 326 -3.17 24.67 -9.23
CA GLU A 326 -2.93 26.08 -9.49
C GLU A 326 -4.12 26.66 -10.25
N PRO A 327 -4.68 27.80 -9.80
CA PRO A 327 -5.68 28.49 -10.62
C PRO A 327 -5.03 28.79 -11.97
N VAL A 328 -5.70 28.40 -13.05
CA VAL A 328 -5.30 28.72 -14.42
C VAL A 328 -5.16 30.26 -14.48
N ARG A 329 -3.93 30.73 -14.55
CA ARG A 329 -3.71 32.16 -14.81
C ARG A 329 -4.28 32.46 -16.20
N GLU A 330 -5.37 33.24 -16.24
CA GLU A 330 -5.80 33.81 -17.50
C GLU A 330 -4.60 34.56 -18.09
N PRO A 331 -4.31 34.39 -19.39
CA PRO A 331 -3.23 35.13 -20.04
C PRO A 331 -3.51 36.62 -19.83
N GLU A 332 -2.52 37.36 -19.28
CA GLU A 332 -2.61 38.82 -19.23
C GLU A 332 -2.91 39.31 -20.63
N PRO A 333 -3.91 40.21 -20.80
CA PRO A 333 -4.17 40.81 -22.09
C PRO A 333 -2.90 41.52 -22.58
N GLU A 334 -2.50 41.23 -23.82
CA GLU A 334 -1.37 41.90 -24.45
C GLU A 334 -1.64 43.43 -24.44
N PRO A 335 -0.67 44.24 -24.04
CA PRO A 335 -0.83 45.69 -24.10
C PRO A 335 -0.97 46.15 -25.57
N GLU A 336 -2.06 46.89 -25.87
CA GLU A 336 -2.30 47.52 -27.16
C GLU A 336 -1.21 48.58 -27.53
#